data_2756fedb25677bfd3020e37a38fae03f
#
_entry.id   2756fedb25677bfd3020e37a38fae03f
#
_cell.length_a   1.000
_cell.length_b   1.000
_cell.length_c   1.000
_cell.angle_alpha   90.00
_cell.angle_beta   90.00
_cell.angle_gamma   90.00
#
_symmetry.space_group_name_H-M   'P 1'
#
loop_
_entity.id
_entity.type
_entity.pdbx_description
1 polymer ?
#
loop_
_entity_poly.entity_id
_entity_poly.type
_entity_poly.pdbx_seq_one_letter_code
_entity_poly.pdbx_strand_id
1 'polypeptide(L)'
;VSINIGAKSEKIYIKAFYPAAAYIESKPIHGSQKILENNDDSIIFEYNLIPNYEFETILLTYLDECEILKPIYFRQKMHKRAAKILENTK
;
A
#
# COMPACT_ATOMS: atom_id res chain seq x y z
N VAL A 1 9.40 25.09 10.97
CA VAL A 1 8.70 25.09 9.77
C VAL A 1 7.61 24.11 9.72
N SER A 2 6.57 24.57 9.29
CA SER A 2 5.43 23.72 9.34
C SER A 2 4.92 23.42 7.97
N ILE A 3 5.79 22.94 7.19
CA ILE A 3 5.43 22.62 5.82
C ILE A 3 4.33 21.61 5.76
N ASN A 4 4.08 20.91 6.86
CA ASN A 4 3.02 19.93 6.90
C ASN A 4 1.76 20.44 7.58
N ILE A 5 1.64 21.75 7.70
CA ILE A 5 0.41 22.31 8.19
C ILE A 5 -0.72 21.85 7.30
N GLY A 6 -1.73 21.25 7.87
CA GLY A 6 -2.85 20.75 7.13
C GLY A 6 -2.66 19.35 6.60
N ALA A 7 -1.42 18.84 6.59
CA ALA A 7 -1.21 17.47 6.19
C ALA A 7 -1.71 16.56 7.30
N LYS A 8 -2.50 15.58 6.93
CA LYS A 8 -3.08 14.65 7.89
C LYS A 8 -2.80 13.24 7.44
N SER A 9 -2.65 12.34 8.42
CA SER A 9 -2.56 10.95 8.07
C SER A 9 -3.88 10.50 7.46
N GLU A 10 -3.78 9.56 6.55
CA GLU A 10 -4.93 9.02 5.86
C GLU A 10 -4.98 7.54 6.07
N LYS A 11 -6.18 7.01 5.99
CA LYS A 11 -6.36 5.57 6.09
C LYS A 11 -6.28 4.96 4.70
N ILE A 12 -5.37 4.02 4.54
CA ILE A 12 -5.17 3.33 3.29
C ILE A 12 -5.50 1.86 3.51
N TYR A 13 -6.32 1.31 2.64
CA TYR A 13 -6.75 -0.08 2.75
C TYR A 13 -6.22 -0.88 1.59
N ILE A 14 -5.55 -1.97 1.90
CA ILE A 14 -4.90 -2.80 0.90
C ILE A 14 -5.29 -4.24 1.14
N LYS A 15 -5.74 -4.91 0.08
CA LYS A 15 -6.03 -6.34 0.13
C LYS A 15 -4.85 -7.07 -0.47
N ALA A 16 -4.20 -7.88 0.33
CA ALA A 16 -3.04 -8.66 -0.12
C ALA A 16 -3.42 -10.11 -0.24
N PHE A 17 -3.08 -10.72 -1.35
CA PHE A 17 -3.33 -12.14 -1.58
C PHE A 17 -2.12 -12.95 -1.16
N TYR A 18 -2.33 -14.21 -0.81
CA TYR A 18 -1.22 -15.08 -0.47
C TYR A 18 -0.45 -15.45 -1.73
N PRO A 19 0.86 -15.60 -1.68
CA PRO A 19 1.68 -15.59 -0.46
C PRO A 19 2.10 -14.21 0.04
N ALA A 20 1.87 -13.13 -0.72
CA ALA A 20 2.30 -11.80 -0.30
C ALA A 20 1.71 -11.41 1.05
N ALA A 21 0.46 -11.81 1.32
CA ALA A 21 -0.19 -11.48 2.58
C ALA A 21 0.63 -11.97 3.77
N ALA A 22 1.19 -13.17 3.68
CA ALA A 22 1.99 -13.72 4.76
C ALA A 22 3.28 -12.95 4.97
N TYR A 23 3.92 -12.53 3.88
CA TYR A 23 5.14 -11.74 3.97
C TYR A 23 4.87 -10.38 4.60
N ILE A 24 3.80 -9.73 4.18
CA ILE A 24 3.45 -8.42 4.70
C ILE A 24 3.09 -8.52 6.18
N GLU A 25 2.41 -9.58 6.57
CA GLU A 25 2.07 -9.78 7.97
C GLU A 25 3.32 -9.94 8.83
N SER A 26 4.29 -10.72 8.38
CA SER A 26 5.49 -10.96 9.16
C SER A 26 6.47 -9.80 9.09
N LYS A 27 6.43 -9.01 8.00
CA LYS A 27 7.28 -7.82 7.87
C LYS A 27 6.40 -6.64 7.48
N PRO A 28 5.83 -5.94 8.46
CA PRO A 28 4.91 -4.84 8.15
C PRO A 28 5.55 -3.77 7.27
N ILE A 29 4.76 -3.29 6.32
CA ILE A 29 5.22 -2.23 5.43
C ILE A 29 5.38 -0.92 6.20
N HIS A 30 4.56 -0.72 7.22
CA HIS A 30 4.60 0.49 8.04
C HIS A 30 4.14 0.16 9.44
N GLY A 31 4.62 0.93 10.41
CA GLY A 31 4.30 0.68 11.81
C GLY A 31 2.82 0.79 12.15
N SER A 32 2.04 1.47 11.31
CA SER A 32 0.61 1.62 11.56
C SER A 32 -0.21 0.45 11.03
N GLN A 33 0.43 -0.55 10.44
CA GLN A 33 -0.27 -1.67 9.82
C GLN A 33 -1.18 -2.41 10.80
N LYS A 34 -2.42 -2.61 10.40
CA LYS A 34 -3.40 -3.37 11.17
C LYS A 34 -4.11 -4.33 10.24
N ILE A 35 -4.51 -5.47 10.78
CA ILE A 35 -5.32 -6.42 10.02
C ILE A 35 -6.78 -6.08 10.28
N LEU A 36 -7.51 -5.77 9.21
CA LEU A 36 -8.94 -5.54 9.30
C LEU A 36 -9.74 -6.82 9.10
N GLU A 37 -9.28 -7.63 8.16
CA GLU A 37 -10.01 -8.83 7.80
C GLU A 37 -9.01 -9.89 7.36
N ASN A 38 -9.19 -11.09 7.83
CA ASN A 38 -8.31 -12.20 7.51
C ASN A 38 -9.15 -13.30 6.86
N ASN A 39 -8.92 -13.52 5.57
CA ASN A 39 -9.64 -14.54 4.80
C ASN A 39 -8.70 -15.67 4.41
N ASP A 40 -9.26 -16.73 3.85
CA ASP A 40 -8.46 -17.89 3.46
C ASP A 40 -7.44 -17.54 2.36
N ASP A 41 -7.80 -16.64 1.46
CA ASP A 41 -6.96 -16.32 0.31
C ASP A 41 -6.33 -14.95 0.39
N SER A 42 -6.66 -14.16 1.39
CA SER A 42 -6.20 -12.77 1.43
C SER A 42 -6.34 -12.17 2.83
N ILE A 43 -5.62 -11.07 3.03
CA ILE A 43 -5.73 -10.27 4.26
C ILE A 43 -5.95 -8.83 3.84
N ILE A 44 -6.90 -8.15 4.48
CA ILE A 44 -7.08 -6.72 4.28
C ILE A 44 -6.37 -5.98 5.38
N PHE A 45 -5.39 -5.16 4.99
CA PHE A 45 -4.60 -4.36 5.92
C PHE A 45 -5.07 -2.91 5.88
N GLU A 46 -5.00 -2.28 7.04
CA GLU A 46 -5.26 -0.85 7.16
C GLU A 46 -3.96 -0.15 7.57
N TYR A 47 -3.66 0.95 6.92
CA TYR A 47 -2.53 1.80 7.27
C TYR A 47 -3.05 3.19 7.60
N ASN A 48 -2.41 3.85 8.56
CA ASN A 48 -2.79 5.21 8.93
C ASN A 48 -1.51 6.05 8.91
N LEU A 49 -1.27 6.71 7.79
CA LEU A 49 -0.04 7.46 7.60
C LEU A 49 -0.23 8.52 6.52
N ILE A 50 0.73 9.42 6.43
CA ILE A 50 0.80 10.32 5.29
C ILE A 50 1.59 9.59 4.21
N PRO A 51 0.97 9.26 3.07
CA PRO A 51 1.69 8.51 2.03
C PRO A 51 2.95 9.21 1.62
N ASN A 52 4.03 8.46 1.51
CA ASN A 52 5.32 9.01 1.12
C ASN A 52 6.00 8.06 0.14
N TYR A 53 7.11 8.53 -0.42
CA TYR A 53 7.82 7.78 -1.45
C TYR A 53 8.25 6.40 -0.96
N GLU A 54 8.74 6.34 0.28
CA GLU A 54 9.24 5.07 0.83
C GLU A 54 8.13 4.05 0.96
N PHE A 55 6.99 4.45 1.51
CA PHE A 55 5.84 3.56 1.64
C PHE A 55 5.40 3.06 0.27
N GLU A 56 5.31 3.97 -0.69
CA GLU A 56 4.89 3.61 -2.04
C GLU A 56 5.88 2.64 -2.69
N THR A 57 7.17 2.87 -2.49
CA THR A 57 8.19 2.03 -3.10
C THR A 57 8.14 0.61 -2.55
N ILE A 58 7.97 0.48 -1.24
CA ILE A 58 7.85 -0.84 -0.63
C ILE A 58 6.59 -1.53 -1.15
N LEU A 59 5.50 -0.79 -1.23
CA LEU A 59 4.23 -1.35 -1.70
C LEU A 59 4.36 -1.84 -3.15
N LEU A 60 5.12 -1.14 -3.97
CA LEU A 60 5.31 -1.55 -5.36
C LEU A 60 5.88 -2.95 -5.49
N THR A 61 6.67 -3.39 -4.51
CA THR A 61 7.25 -4.72 -4.58
C THR A 61 6.21 -5.82 -4.44
N TYR A 62 5.02 -5.48 -3.95
CA TYR A 62 3.95 -6.46 -3.73
C TYR A 62 2.74 -6.24 -4.62
N LEU A 63 2.79 -5.25 -5.53
CA LEU A 63 1.58 -4.87 -6.28
C LEU A 63 1.05 -5.94 -7.21
N ASP A 64 1.86 -6.92 -7.57
CA ASP A 64 1.37 -8.02 -8.38
C ASP A 64 0.43 -8.94 -7.59
N GLU A 65 0.43 -8.83 -6.27
CA GLU A 65 -0.42 -9.66 -5.42
C GLU A 65 -1.23 -8.84 -4.43
N CYS A 66 -1.39 -7.56 -4.71
CA CYS A 66 -2.14 -6.68 -3.82
C CYS A 66 -3.11 -5.82 -4.62
N GLU A 67 -4.20 -5.50 -3.97
CA GLU A 67 -5.19 -4.58 -4.53
C GLU A 67 -5.35 -3.41 -3.57
N ILE A 68 -5.18 -2.19 -4.08
CA ILE A 68 -5.38 -0.99 -3.26
C ILE A 68 -6.88 -0.68 -3.29
N LEU A 69 -7.51 -0.76 -2.13
CA LEU A 69 -8.95 -0.57 -2.04
C LEU A 69 -9.33 0.88 -1.92
N LYS A 70 -8.63 1.63 -1.09
CA LYS A 70 -8.91 3.04 -0.80
C LYS A 70 -7.64 3.74 -0.36
N PRO A 71 -7.54 5.03 -0.52
CA PRO A 71 -8.44 5.91 -1.28
C PRO A 71 -8.19 5.79 -2.78
N ILE A 72 -9.17 6.23 -3.57
CA ILE A 72 -9.10 6.09 -5.03
C ILE A 72 -7.92 6.85 -5.61
N TYR A 73 -7.62 8.06 -5.10
CA TYR A 73 -6.52 8.83 -5.64
C TYR A 73 -5.18 8.11 -5.46
N PHE A 74 -5.02 7.42 -4.32
CA PHE A 74 -3.79 6.67 -4.06
C PHE A 74 -3.70 5.47 -4.99
N ARG A 75 -4.82 4.80 -5.21
CA ARG A 75 -4.88 3.68 -6.15
C ARG A 75 -4.46 4.13 -7.55
N GLN A 76 -4.99 5.27 -7.99
CA GLN A 76 -4.63 5.79 -9.32
C GLN A 76 -3.16 6.18 -9.39
N LYS A 77 -2.64 6.78 -8.34
CA LYS A 77 -1.24 7.16 -8.29
C LYS A 77 -0.34 5.94 -8.41
N MET A 78 -0.66 4.88 -7.68
CA MET A 78 0.13 3.66 -7.73
C MET A 78 0.01 2.96 -9.07
N HIS A 79 -1.15 3.05 -9.71
CA HIS A 79 -1.32 2.53 -11.06
C HIS A 79 -0.37 3.22 -12.04
N LYS A 80 -0.23 4.53 -11.91
CA LYS A 80 0.68 5.27 -12.78
C LYS A 80 2.13 4.85 -12.56
N ARG A 81 2.52 4.64 -11.32
CA ARG A 81 3.87 4.19 -11.03
C ARG A 81 4.13 2.79 -11.58
N ALA A 82 3.15 1.91 -11.48
CA ALA A 82 3.27 0.56 -12.00
C ALA A 82 3.38 0.58 -13.52
N ALA A 83 2.60 1.42 -14.18
CA ALA A 83 2.67 1.55 -15.63
C ALA A 83 4.05 2.04 -16.07
N LYS A 84 4.64 2.93 -15.30
CA LYS A 84 5.98 3.45 -15.60
C LYS A 84 7.01 2.33 -15.51
N ILE A 85 6.87 1.46 -14.53
CA ILE A 85 7.76 0.32 -14.42
C ILE A 85 7.67 -0.56 -15.66
N LEU A 86 6.47 -0.80 -16.14
CA LEU A 86 6.26 -1.59 -17.36
C LEU A 86 6.95 -0.96 -18.55
N GLU A 87 6.82 0.37 -18.69
CA GLU A 87 7.48 1.09 -19.78
C GLU A 87 8.99 0.92 -19.73
N ASN A 88 9.55 0.97 -18.53
CA ASN A 88 10.99 0.95 -18.35
C ASN A 88 11.59 -0.45 -18.46
N THR A 89 10.76 -1.49 -18.49
CA THR A 89 11.24 -2.87 -18.52
C THR A 89 10.98 -3.55 -19.86
N LYS A 90 10.61 -2.80 -20.85
CA LYS A 90 10.39 -3.37 -22.19
C LYS A 90 11.64 -3.99 -22.76
#